data_bbdbfc8b812643092963a0334bd417ae
#
_entry.id   bbdbfc8b812643092963a0334bd417ae
#
_cell.length_a   1.000
_cell.length_b   1.000
_cell.length_c   1.000
_cell.angle_alpha   90.00
_cell.angle_beta   90.00
_cell.angle_gamma   90.00
#
_symmetry.space_group_name_H-M   'P 1'
#
loop_
_entity.id
_entity.type
_entity.pdbx_description
1 polymer ?
#
loop_
_entity_poly.entity_id
_entity_poly.type
_entity_poly.pdbx_seq_one_letter_code
_entity_poly.pdbx_strand_id
1 'polypeptide(L)'
;MGKRKLLNLKVVGHSPKLLNKFIDRNKFYIFKETFNGIKHAIRKNKDIAEICSVNSDTAIATINKKDWENALSSSLGYFESQDEYEMCGDISYTIKLLRNVNRSTKQSETISGSAIAS
;
A
#
# COMPACT_ATOMS: atom_id res chain seq x y z
N MET A 1 0.01 19.02 12.15
CA MET A 1 0.76 17.88 12.38
C MET A 1 0.19 16.72 11.70
N GLY A 2 -0.04 16.32 10.88
CA GLY A 2 -0.59 15.13 10.40
C GLY A 2 -0.18 14.73 9.02
N LYS A 3 0.49 15.59 8.31
CA LYS A 3 0.89 15.22 6.96
C LYS A 3 2.27 14.60 6.96
N ARG A 4 2.30 13.38 6.48
CA ARG A 4 3.53 12.68 6.23
C ARG A 4 4.23 13.31 5.02
N LYS A 5 5.55 13.43 5.10
CA LYS A 5 6.32 13.91 3.95
C LYS A 5 6.39 12.81 2.91
N LEU A 6 5.89 13.08 1.71
CA LEU A 6 5.89 12.11 0.64
C LEU A 6 7.21 12.08 -0.10
N LEU A 7 7.61 10.87 -0.52
CA LEU A 7 8.76 10.71 -1.40
C LEU A 7 8.44 11.38 -2.72
N ASN A 8 9.33 12.24 -3.19
CA ASN A 8 9.14 12.92 -4.47
C ASN A 8 9.95 12.20 -5.54
N LEU A 9 9.27 11.69 -6.54
CA LEU A 9 9.90 10.99 -7.65
C LEU A 9 9.91 11.87 -8.88
N LYS A 10 11.09 12.04 -9.47
CA LYS A 10 11.23 12.77 -10.72
C LYS A 10 11.23 11.77 -11.87
N VAL A 11 10.19 11.86 -12.69
CA VAL A 11 10.08 11.01 -13.87
C VAL A 11 10.56 11.80 -15.06
N VAL A 12 11.58 11.31 -15.74
CA VAL A 12 12.17 11.95 -16.91
C VAL A 12 11.74 11.18 -18.15
N GLY A 13 11.11 11.87 -19.08
CA GLY A 13 10.67 11.29 -20.34
C GLY A 13 9.30 10.65 -20.25
N HIS A 14 8.76 10.32 -21.42
CA HIS A 14 7.41 9.74 -21.52
C HIS A 14 7.40 8.35 -22.13
N SER A 15 8.58 7.78 -22.40
CA SER A 15 8.71 6.45 -22.98
C SER A 15 8.38 5.38 -21.94
N PRO A 16 7.53 4.39 -22.26
CA PRO A 16 7.27 3.29 -21.33
C PRO A 16 8.54 2.57 -20.90
N LYS A 17 9.52 2.48 -21.80
CA LYS A 17 10.79 1.85 -21.48
C LYS A 17 11.56 2.62 -20.42
N LEU A 18 11.58 3.96 -20.51
CA LEU A 18 12.23 4.80 -19.52
C LEU A 18 11.51 4.75 -18.20
N LEU A 19 10.18 4.71 -18.24
CA LEU A 19 9.37 4.60 -17.02
C LEU A 19 9.64 3.28 -16.31
N ASN A 20 9.72 2.18 -17.06
CA ASN A 20 10.02 0.88 -16.47
C ASN A 20 11.39 0.85 -15.82
N LYS A 21 12.40 1.45 -16.47
CA LYS A 21 13.74 1.57 -15.89
C LYS A 21 13.72 2.40 -14.61
N PHE A 22 12.94 3.47 -14.61
CA PHE A 22 12.80 4.33 -13.44
C PHE A 22 12.17 3.55 -12.28
N ILE A 23 11.11 2.81 -12.54
CA ILE A 23 10.43 2.01 -11.52
C ILE A 23 11.39 0.95 -10.97
N ASP A 24 12.10 0.23 -11.84
CA ASP A 24 13.04 -0.81 -11.42
C ASP A 24 14.14 -0.24 -10.53
N ARG A 25 14.65 0.94 -10.91
CA ARG A 25 15.73 1.60 -10.17
C ARG A 25 15.29 2.06 -8.79
N ASN A 26 14.03 2.44 -8.65
CA ASN A 26 13.48 2.97 -7.40
C ASN A 26 12.57 2.00 -6.67
N LYS A 27 12.62 0.73 -7.05
CA LYS A 27 11.69 -0.29 -6.56
C LYS A 27 11.65 -0.38 -5.03
N PHE A 28 12.81 -0.36 -4.40
CA PHE A 28 12.89 -0.43 -2.94
C PHE A 28 12.11 0.72 -2.30
N TYR A 29 12.33 1.94 -2.78
CA TYR A 29 11.68 3.11 -2.20
C TYR A 29 10.19 3.13 -2.51
N ILE A 30 9.80 2.70 -3.70
CA ILE A 30 8.40 2.66 -4.09
C ILE A 30 7.63 1.69 -3.20
N PHE A 31 8.14 0.47 -3.00
CA PHE A 31 7.48 -0.51 -2.15
C PHE A 31 7.49 -0.11 -0.68
N LYS A 32 8.59 0.50 -0.23
CA LYS A 32 8.68 1.00 1.13
C LYS A 32 7.63 2.08 1.39
N GLU A 33 7.51 3.03 0.47
CA GLU A 33 6.55 4.12 0.60
C GLU A 33 5.12 3.63 0.44
N THR A 34 4.90 2.60 -0.38
CA THR A 34 3.59 1.96 -0.48
C THR A 34 3.16 1.44 0.88
N PHE A 35 4.03 0.72 1.55
CA PHE A 35 3.75 0.20 2.88
C PHE A 35 3.52 1.33 3.88
N ASN A 36 4.42 2.32 3.91
CA ASN A 36 4.31 3.45 4.83
C ASN A 36 3.03 4.23 4.61
N GLY A 37 2.65 4.46 3.36
CA GLY A 37 1.43 5.19 3.01
C GLY A 37 0.19 4.46 3.47
N ILE A 38 0.15 3.15 3.29
CA ILE A 38 -0.99 2.34 3.72
C ILE A 38 -1.08 2.32 5.25
N LYS A 39 0.04 2.16 5.94
CA LYS A 39 0.06 2.22 7.41
C LYS A 39 -0.46 3.57 7.91
N HIS A 40 -0.04 4.64 7.28
CA HIS A 40 -0.48 5.97 7.65
C HIS A 40 -1.99 6.12 7.46
N ALA A 41 -2.50 5.64 6.33
CA ALA A 41 -3.93 5.72 6.04
C ALA A 41 -4.77 4.90 7.04
N ILE A 42 -4.29 3.71 7.39
CA ILE A 42 -4.95 2.87 8.41
C ILE A 42 -4.99 3.62 9.74
N ARG A 43 -3.86 4.19 10.14
CA ARG A 43 -3.75 4.90 11.41
C ARG A 43 -4.66 6.12 11.46
N LYS A 44 -4.82 6.81 10.33
CA LYS A 44 -5.66 7.99 10.22
C LYS A 44 -7.08 7.68 9.79
N ASN A 45 -7.42 6.42 9.65
CA ASN A 45 -8.75 5.96 9.27
C ASN A 45 -9.20 6.56 7.93
N LYS A 46 -8.32 6.53 6.95
CA LYS A 46 -8.60 7.02 5.60
C LYS A 46 -8.80 5.86 4.64
N ASP A 47 -9.49 6.12 3.55
CA ASP A 47 -9.77 5.11 2.52
C ASP A 47 -8.80 5.18 1.35
N ILE A 48 -7.94 6.19 1.32
CA ILE A 48 -6.97 6.37 0.25
C ILE A 48 -5.61 6.57 0.89
N ALA A 49 -4.63 5.80 0.43
CA ALA A 49 -3.24 5.93 0.88
C ALA A 49 -2.46 6.76 -0.14
N GLU A 50 -1.78 7.78 0.34
CA GLU A 50 -0.87 8.58 -0.48
C GLU A 50 0.51 7.93 -0.40
N ILE A 51 1.07 7.59 -1.55
CA ILE A 51 2.32 6.84 -1.62
C ILE A 51 3.52 7.74 -1.86
N CYS A 52 3.46 8.53 -2.91
CA CYS A 52 4.56 9.42 -3.28
C CYS A 52 4.04 10.55 -4.17
N SER A 53 4.81 11.61 -4.27
CA SER A 53 4.52 12.66 -5.23
C SER A 53 5.38 12.43 -6.48
N VAL A 54 4.90 12.92 -7.60
CA VAL A 54 5.57 12.77 -8.88
C VAL A 54 5.84 14.16 -9.44
N ASN A 55 7.06 14.41 -9.86
CA ASN A 55 7.48 15.67 -10.47
C ASN A 55 7.08 16.89 -9.64
N SER A 56 7.60 16.94 -8.41
CA SER A 56 7.43 18.08 -7.49
C SER A 56 5.96 18.43 -7.26
N ASP A 57 5.19 17.43 -6.86
CA ASP A 57 3.78 17.57 -6.50
C ASP A 57 2.84 17.88 -7.67
N THR A 58 3.30 17.68 -8.90
CA THR A 58 2.42 17.77 -10.06
C THR A 58 1.33 16.71 -9.97
N ALA A 59 1.64 15.55 -9.40
CA ALA A 59 0.69 14.48 -9.19
C ALA A 59 1.09 13.71 -7.93
N ILE A 60 0.09 13.10 -7.30
CA ILE A 60 0.32 12.25 -6.13
C ILE A 60 -0.19 10.86 -6.46
N ALA A 61 0.67 9.86 -6.30
CA ALA A 61 0.29 8.47 -6.50
C ALA A 61 -0.47 7.98 -5.27
N THR A 62 -1.64 7.41 -5.49
CA THR A 62 -2.50 6.95 -4.40
C THR A 62 -2.97 5.53 -4.65
N ILE A 63 -3.38 4.85 -3.57
CA ILE A 63 -3.95 3.50 -3.66
C ILE A 63 -5.25 3.47 -2.85
N ASN A 64 -6.32 3.05 -3.48
CA ASN A 64 -7.60 2.89 -2.80
C ASN A 64 -7.56 1.71 -1.83
N LYS A 65 -8.34 1.80 -0.77
CA LYS A 65 -8.38 0.78 0.28
C LYS A 65 -8.62 -0.63 -0.27
N LYS A 66 -9.45 -0.76 -1.28
CA LYS A 66 -9.74 -2.07 -1.88
C LYS A 66 -8.51 -2.74 -2.47
N ASP A 67 -7.48 -1.96 -2.80
CA ASP A 67 -6.27 -2.47 -3.44
C ASP A 67 -5.09 -2.58 -2.47
N TRP A 68 -5.27 -2.20 -1.21
CA TRP A 68 -4.17 -2.21 -0.24
C TRP A 68 -3.59 -3.59 -0.02
N GLU A 69 -4.44 -4.61 0.13
CA GLU A 69 -3.94 -5.95 0.40
C GLU A 69 -3.09 -6.46 -0.75
N ASN A 70 -3.51 -6.24 -1.99
CA ASN A 70 -2.73 -6.64 -3.16
C ASN A 70 -1.40 -5.88 -3.23
N ALA A 71 -1.43 -4.59 -2.94
CA ALA A 71 -0.22 -3.77 -2.94
C ALA A 71 0.76 -4.24 -1.86
N LEU A 72 0.25 -4.57 -0.67
CA LEU A 72 1.08 -5.08 0.41
C LEU A 72 1.65 -6.45 0.07
N SER A 73 0.87 -7.32 -0.57
CA SER A 73 1.36 -8.62 -1.00
C SER A 73 2.50 -8.50 -2.01
N SER A 74 2.38 -7.56 -2.93
CA SER A 74 3.45 -7.29 -3.89
C SER A 74 4.71 -6.77 -3.21
N SER A 75 4.53 -5.86 -2.24
CA SER A 75 5.64 -5.33 -1.46
C SER A 75 6.32 -6.44 -0.66
N LEU A 76 5.52 -7.31 -0.06
CA LEU A 76 6.04 -8.45 0.70
C LEU A 76 6.91 -9.33 -0.18
N GLY A 77 6.43 -9.69 -1.37
CA GLY A 77 7.20 -10.50 -2.30
C GLY A 77 8.54 -9.86 -2.66
N TYR A 78 8.51 -8.55 -2.90
CA TYR A 78 9.74 -7.83 -3.20
C TYR A 78 10.74 -7.88 -2.03
N PHE A 79 10.28 -7.58 -0.82
CA PHE A 79 11.17 -7.56 0.34
C PHE A 79 11.65 -8.95 0.73
N GLU A 80 10.85 -9.99 0.48
CA GLU A 80 11.29 -11.37 0.65
C GLU A 80 12.47 -11.67 -0.28
N SER A 81 12.39 -11.20 -1.52
CA SER A 81 13.48 -11.41 -2.49
C SER A 81 14.75 -10.65 -2.13
N GLN A 82 14.63 -9.62 -1.29
CA GLN A 82 15.76 -8.81 -0.84
C GLN A 82 16.25 -9.22 0.55
N ASP A 83 15.71 -10.27 1.13
CA ASP A 83 16.06 -10.74 2.47
C ASP A 83 15.82 -9.70 3.57
N GLU A 84 14.86 -8.81 3.35
CA GLU A 84 14.47 -7.80 4.33
C GLU A 84 13.40 -8.35 5.25
N TYR A 85 13.80 -9.26 6.15
CA TYR A 85 12.87 -10.04 6.95
C TYR A 85 12.07 -9.21 7.95
N GLU A 86 12.67 -8.17 8.50
CA GLU A 86 11.97 -7.28 9.44
C GLU A 86 10.80 -6.59 8.74
N MET A 87 11.06 -6.08 7.54
CA MET A 87 10.02 -5.47 6.71
C MET A 87 8.93 -6.47 6.37
N CYS A 88 9.33 -7.69 6.03
CA CYS A 88 8.38 -8.77 5.72
C CYS A 88 7.46 -9.05 6.89
N GLY A 89 8.01 -9.08 8.10
CA GLY A 89 7.20 -9.30 9.31
C GLY A 89 6.18 -8.20 9.50
N ASP A 90 6.60 -6.94 9.34
CA ASP A 90 5.73 -5.79 9.51
C ASP A 90 4.61 -5.79 8.46
N ILE A 91 4.95 -6.08 7.22
CA ILE A 91 3.97 -6.12 6.14
C ILE A 91 2.98 -7.25 6.36
N SER A 92 3.47 -8.43 6.73
CA SER A 92 2.60 -9.59 7.01
C SER A 92 1.62 -9.28 8.12
N TYR A 93 2.07 -8.62 9.17
CA TYR A 93 1.20 -8.22 10.27
C TYR A 93 0.12 -7.25 9.78
N THR A 94 0.50 -6.29 8.96
CA THR A 94 -0.44 -5.31 8.42
C THR A 94 -1.49 -5.97 7.52
N ILE A 95 -1.08 -6.94 6.72
CA ILE A 95 -2.01 -7.71 5.88
C ILE A 95 -3.03 -8.43 6.78
N LYS A 96 -2.57 -9.04 7.85
CA LYS A 96 -3.47 -9.71 8.80
C LYS A 96 -4.47 -8.74 9.42
N LEU A 97 -4.00 -7.55 9.77
CA LEU A 97 -4.90 -6.52 10.30
C LEU A 97 -6.00 -6.17 9.31
N LEU A 98 -5.63 -5.98 8.05
CA LEU A 98 -6.61 -5.65 7.01
C LEU A 98 -7.62 -6.78 6.81
N ARG A 99 -7.15 -8.01 6.79
CA ARG A 99 -8.03 -9.17 6.64
C ARG A 99 -8.99 -9.30 7.81
N ASN A 100 -8.51 -9.07 9.02
CA ASN A 100 -9.37 -9.15 10.20
C ASN A 100 -10.44 -8.07 10.20
N VAL A 101 -10.09 -6.84 9.81
CA VAL A 101 -11.04 -5.76 9.71
C VAL A 101 -12.09 -6.07 8.64
N ASN A 102 -11.66 -6.52 7.48
CA ASN A 102 -12.58 -6.88 6.40
C ASN A 102 -13.47 -8.05 6.79
N ARG A 103 -12.89 -9.03 7.47
CA ARG A 103 -13.66 -10.19 7.95
C ARG A 103 -14.72 -9.77 8.97
N SER A 104 -14.36 -8.90 9.90
CA SER A 104 -15.32 -8.40 10.88
C SER A 104 -16.46 -7.65 10.22
N THR A 105 -16.14 -6.82 9.23
CA THR A 105 -17.15 -6.10 8.48
C THR A 105 -18.06 -7.07 7.74
N LYS A 106 -17.50 -8.07 7.09
CA LYS A 106 -18.26 -9.07 6.37
C LYS A 106 -19.10 -9.91 7.33
N GLN A 107 -18.56 -10.25 8.49
CA GLN A 107 -19.31 -10.99 9.49
C GLN A 107 -20.50 -10.19 9.99
N SER A 108 -20.34 -8.90 10.20
CA SER A 108 -21.45 -8.05 10.61
C SER A 108 -22.54 -8.04 9.55
N GLU A 109 -22.17 -7.89 8.29
CA GLU A 109 -23.12 -7.93 7.20
C GLU A 109 -23.77 -9.31 7.08
N THR A 110 -22.96 -10.35 7.22
CA THR A 110 -23.44 -11.72 7.17
C THR A 110 -24.41 -12.03 8.29
N ILE A 111 -24.11 -11.57 9.49
CA ILE A 111 -24.98 -11.78 10.64
C ILE A 111 -26.34 -11.15 10.40
N SER A 112 -26.37 -9.93 9.86
CA SER A 112 -27.65 -9.29 9.58
C SER A 112 -28.38 -9.97 8.44
N GLY A 113 -27.65 -10.56 7.49
CA GLY A 113 -28.29 -11.14 6.31
C GLY A 113 -28.38 -12.64 6.32
N SER A 114 -27.46 -13.31 6.99
CA SER A 114 -27.35 -14.75 6.83
C SER A 114 -26.88 -15.47 8.07
N ALA A 115 -27.01 -14.87 9.22
CA ALA A 115 -26.79 -15.59 10.45
C ALA A 115 -27.60 -16.87 10.44
N ILE A 116 -28.57 -16.82 9.70
CA ILE A 116 -29.51 -17.87 9.46
C ILE A 116 -28.90 -18.98 8.64
N ALA A 117 -28.11 -18.63 7.68
CA ALA A 117 -27.57 -19.60 6.72
C ALA A 117 -26.39 -20.37 7.29
N SER A 118 -25.79 -19.89 8.31
CA SER A 118 -24.63 -20.59 8.88
C SER A 118 -24.96 -21.42 10.10
#